data_4970cff2892b696b30cbe286b530c9b6
#
_entry.id   4970cff2892b696b30cbe286b530c9b6
#
_cell.length_a   1.000
_cell.length_b   1.000
_cell.length_c   1.000
_cell.angle_alpha   90.00
_cell.angle_beta   90.00
_cell.angle_gamma   90.00
#
_symmetry.space_group_name_H-M   'P 1'
#
loop_
_entity.id
_entity.type
_entity.pdbx_description
1 polymer ?
#
loop_
_entity_poly.entity_id
_entity_poly.type
_entity_poly.pdbx_seq_one_letter_code
_entity_poly.pdbx_strand_id
1 'polypeptide(L)'
;KVGAILFSSTVEQYIPPKKGASHVWRLIKEIFTFEPHDLGTNIKGVLDYLYRVVKRHAIVFIISDCMDADFEKPLTIAARKHELTVIRISDPSEIDLPYVGLTYLRDPETDQVLLMNFRSKTLRAKWRAHQLAQHAYLNGLLSRTGVDLVEIKTNGSVSEPLVRLFDKRRLRR
;
A
#
# COMPACT_ATOMS: atom_id res chain seq x y z
N LYS A 1 14.83 2.83 -16.32
CA LYS A 1 13.45 2.86 -16.85
C LYS A 1 12.49 2.80 -15.68
N VAL A 2 11.44 3.61 -15.70
CA VAL A 2 10.39 3.64 -14.71
C VAL A 2 9.03 3.50 -15.41
N GLY A 3 8.10 2.79 -14.79
CA GLY A 3 6.70 2.63 -15.22
C GLY A 3 5.79 2.55 -14.00
N ALA A 4 4.49 2.52 -14.20
CA ALA A 4 3.52 2.37 -13.13
C ALA A 4 2.35 1.49 -13.56
N ILE A 5 1.70 0.89 -12.57
CA ILE A 5 0.40 0.24 -12.68
C ILE A 5 -0.50 0.92 -11.66
N LEU A 6 -1.53 1.61 -12.12
CA LEU A 6 -2.54 2.23 -11.27
C LEU A 6 -3.71 1.26 -11.15
N PHE A 7 -4.21 1.07 -9.96
CA PHE A 7 -5.22 0.07 -9.67
C PHE A 7 -6.15 0.48 -8.53
N SER A 8 -7.33 -0.06 -8.57
CA SER A 8 -8.36 -0.05 -7.53
C SER A 8 -8.81 -1.51 -7.27
N SER A 9 -10.09 -1.81 -7.35
CA SER A 9 -10.61 -3.19 -7.43
C SER A 9 -10.13 -3.92 -8.68
N THR A 10 -9.73 -3.16 -9.72
CA THR A 10 -9.18 -3.64 -11.00
C THR A 10 -7.89 -2.91 -11.36
N VAL A 11 -7.16 -3.43 -12.35
CA VAL A 11 -6.04 -2.69 -12.97
C VAL A 11 -6.63 -1.68 -13.93
N GLU A 12 -6.48 -0.41 -13.62
CA GLU A 12 -7.08 0.67 -14.39
C GLU A 12 -6.14 1.24 -15.45
N GLN A 13 -4.86 1.38 -15.13
CA GLN A 13 -3.90 1.94 -16.08
C GLN A 13 -2.53 1.28 -15.98
N TYR A 14 -1.94 0.98 -17.13
CA TYR A 14 -0.55 0.52 -17.23
C TYR A 14 0.29 1.52 -18.00
N ILE A 15 1.29 2.08 -17.36
CA ILE A 15 2.29 2.97 -17.97
C ILE A 15 3.58 2.18 -18.13
N PRO A 16 3.94 1.77 -19.36
CA PRO A 16 5.09 0.90 -19.60
C PRO A 16 6.42 1.59 -19.26
N PRO A 17 7.44 0.82 -18.80
CA PRO A 17 8.71 1.38 -18.36
C PRO A 17 9.51 2.02 -19.52
N LYS A 18 9.76 3.32 -19.45
CA LYS A 18 10.58 4.09 -20.37
C LYS A 18 11.68 4.88 -19.65
N LYS A 19 12.67 5.36 -20.38
CA LYS A 19 13.75 6.25 -19.88
C LYS A 19 13.41 7.70 -20.20
N GLY A 20 14.08 8.62 -19.49
CA GLY A 20 14.08 10.06 -19.77
C GLY A 20 13.22 10.87 -18.79
N ALA A 21 13.63 12.11 -18.56
CA ALA A 21 12.97 13.03 -17.64
C ALA A 21 11.52 13.33 -18.06
N SER A 22 11.27 13.52 -19.36
CA SER A 22 9.93 13.79 -19.89
C SER A 22 8.95 12.66 -19.56
N HIS A 23 9.42 11.38 -19.61
CA HIS A 23 8.57 10.25 -19.24
C HIS A 23 8.26 10.22 -17.75
N VAL A 24 9.25 10.58 -16.91
CA VAL A 24 9.04 10.67 -15.45
C VAL A 24 8.02 11.76 -15.11
N TRP A 25 8.15 12.95 -15.72
CA TRP A 25 7.19 14.03 -15.52
C TRP A 25 5.78 13.66 -15.98
N ARG A 26 5.68 12.98 -17.13
CA ARG A 26 4.40 12.45 -17.60
C ARG A 26 3.79 11.46 -16.58
N LEU A 27 4.59 10.53 -16.08
CA LEU A 27 4.15 9.55 -15.08
C LEU A 27 3.66 10.23 -13.81
N ILE A 28 4.41 11.20 -13.29
CA ILE A 28 4.00 12.00 -12.13
C ILE A 28 2.65 12.68 -12.40
N LYS A 29 2.52 13.36 -13.55
CA LYS A 29 1.27 14.02 -13.94
C LYS A 29 0.10 13.03 -13.96
N GLU A 30 0.27 11.87 -14.61
CA GLU A 30 -0.78 10.86 -14.72
C GLU A 30 -1.21 10.33 -13.34
N ILE A 31 -0.26 10.10 -12.42
CA ILE A 31 -0.57 9.69 -11.05
C ILE A 31 -1.38 10.77 -10.31
N PHE A 32 -1.00 12.04 -10.42
CA PHE A 32 -1.70 13.12 -9.71
C PHE A 32 -3.07 13.50 -10.30
N THR A 33 -3.30 13.20 -11.58
CA THR A 33 -4.58 13.49 -12.25
C THR A 33 -5.44 12.25 -12.41
N PHE A 34 -4.98 11.11 -11.87
CA PHE A 34 -5.72 9.86 -11.97
C PHE A 34 -6.96 9.88 -11.07
N GLU A 35 -8.11 9.60 -11.66
CA GLU A 35 -9.35 9.37 -10.96
C GLU A 35 -9.75 7.91 -11.16
N PRO A 36 -9.82 7.10 -10.09
CA PRO A 36 -10.20 5.70 -10.22
C PRO A 36 -11.65 5.56 -10.68
N HIS A 37 -11.91 4.60 -11.54
CA HIS A 37 -13.26 4.28 -12.00
C HIS A 37 -14.02 3.41 -11.00
N ASP A 38 -13.28 2.53 -10.31
CA ASP A 38 -13.82 1.61 -9.33
C ASP A 38 -13.37 1.97 -7.91
N LEU A 39 -14.17 1.57 -6.92
CA LEU A 39 -13.82 1.64 -5.51
C LEU A 39 -13.15 0.32 -5.08
N GLY A 40 -12.46 0.35 -3.94
CA GLY A 40 -11.81 -0.81 -3.35
C GLY A 40 -10.39 -1.04 -3.85
N THR A 41 -9.74 -2.06 -3.28
CA THR A 41 -8.33 -2.39 -3.50
C THR A 41 -8.17 -3.87 -3.80
N ASN A 42 -7.44 -4.23 -4.87
CA ASN A 42 -7.17 -5.63 -5.25
C ASN A 42 -5.68 -5.84 -5.54
N ILE A 43 -4.90 -6.05 -4.48
CA ILE A 43 -3.46 -6.29 -4.57
C ILE A 43 -3.15 -7.61 -5.30
N LYS A 44 -3.98 -8.63 -5.09
CA LYS A 44 -3.86 -9.90 -5.80
C LYS A 44 -3.93 -9.70 -7.31
N GLY A 45 -4.96 -9.01 -7.78
CA GLY A 45 -5.17 -8.76 -9.21
C GLY A 45 -4.02 -7.98 -9.86
N VAL A 46 -3.49 -6.97 -9.16
CA VAL A 46 -2.36 -6.18 -9.69
C VAL A 46 -1.05 -6.98 -9.70
N LEU A 47 -0.80 -7.85 -8.73
CA LEU A 47 0.37 -8.72 -8.72
C LEU A 47 0.32 -9.76 -9.84
N ASP A 48 -0.84 -10.35 -10.11
CA ASP A 48 -1.06 -11.26 -11.24
C ASP A 48 -0.87 -10.53 -12.58
N TYR A 49 -1.33 -9.29 -12.68
CA TYR A 49 -1.11 -8.46 -13.85
C TYR A 49 0.36 -8.09 -14.03
N LEU A 50 1.04 -7.66 -12.97
CA LEU A 50 2.48 -7.37 -12.96
C LEU A 50 3.27 -8.57 -13.49
N TYR A 51 2.98 -9.78 -13.03
CA TYR A 51 3.62 -11.00 -13.48
C TYR A 51 3.48 -11.23 -14.99
N ARG A 52 2.32 -10.87 -15.55
CA ARG A 52 2.03 -11.00 -16.97
C ARG A 52 2.75 -9.97 -17.84
N VAL A 53 2.80 -8.70 -17.40
CA VAL A 53 3.30 -7.59 -18.24
C VAL A 53 4.80 -7.31 -18.04
N VAL A 54 5.36 -7.57 -16.85
CA VAL A 54 6.77 -7.34 -16.57
C VAL A 54 7.54 -8.66 -16.63
N LYS A 55 8.13 -8.96 -17.80
CA LYS A 55 8.82 -10.24 -18.04
C LYS A 55 10.22 -10.32 -17.43
N ARG A 56 10.93 -9.20 -17.33
CA ARG A 56 12.31 -9.13 -16.79
C ARG A 56 12.27 -8.79 -15.31
N HIS A 57 13.35 -9.17 -14.60
CA HIS A 57 13.56 -8.75 -13.22
C HIS A 57 13.48 -7.22 -13.09
N ALA A 58 12.78 -6.74 -12.09
CA ALA A 58 12.57 -5.33 -11.81
C ALA A 58 12.58 -5.07 -10.29
N ILE A 59 12.88 -3.83 -9.92
CA ILE A 59 12.58 -3.30 -8.59
C ILE A 59 11.15 -2.80 -8.62
N VAL A 60 10.31 -3.27 -7.73
CA VAL A 60 8.88 -2.96 -7.69
C VAL A 60 8.53 -2.41 -6.32
N PHE A 61 7.87 -1.26 -6.31
CA PHE A 61 7.28 -0.65 -5.13
C PHE A 61 5.77 -0.81 -5.20
N ILE A 62 5.18 -1.44 -4.19
CA ILE A 62 3.73 -1.49 -3.98
C ILE A 62 3.41 -0.39 -2.98
N ILE A 63 2.65 0.62 -3.39
CA ILE A 63 2.27 1.76 -2.54
C ILE A 63 0.78 1.59 -2.23
N SER A 64 0.46 1.26 -0.97
CA SER A 64 -0.90 0.97 -0.53
C SER A 64 -0.98 1.07 0.99
N ASP A 65 -2.18 1.18 1.54
CA ASP A 65 -2.48 0.96 2.96
C ASP A 65 -2.46 -0.53 3.34
N CYS A 66 -2.49 -1.42 2.32
CA CYS A 66 -2.46 -2.88 2.46
C CYS A 66 -3.65 -3.45 3.26
N MET A 67 -4.82 -2.85 3.09
CA MET A 67 -6.06 -3.30 3.75
C MET A 67 -6.75 -4.45 2.98
N ASP A 68 -6.12 -4.99 1.93
CA ASP A 68 -6.61 -6.11 1.14
C ASP A 68 -6.27 -7.47 1.77
N ALA A 69 -6.97 -8.52 1.33
CA ALA A 69 -6.82 -9.89 1.80
C ALA A 69 -6.36 -10.82 0.65
N ASP A 70 -5.93 -12.03 1.01
CA ASP A 70 -5.65 -13.15 0.08
C ASP A 70 -4.59 -12.91 -0.99
N PHE A 71 -3.68 -11.95 -0.81
CA PHE A 71 -2.60 -11.67 -1.76
C PHE A 71 -1.26 -12.38 -1.42
N GLU A 72 -1.20 -13.23 -0.39
CA GLU A 72 0.04 -13.91 0.05
C GLU A 72 0.70 -14.74 -1.06
N LYS A 73 -0.08 -15.58 -1.76
CA LYS A 73 0.45 -16.42 -2.86
C LYS A 73 0.96 -15.59 -4.03
N PRO A 74 0.20 -14.65 -4.60
CA PRO A 74 0.69 -13.74 -5.64
C PRO A 74 1.92 -12.93 -5.22
N LEU A 75 1.97 -12.45 -3.98
CA LEU A 75 3.12 -11.75 -3.43
C LEU A 75 4.37 -12.62 -3.41
N THR A 76 4.25 -13.87 -2.96
CA THR A 76 5.34 -14.84 -2.94
C THR A 76 5.88 -15.12 -4.34
N ILE A 77 4.98 -15.28 -5.33
CA ILE A 77 5.37 -15.51 -6.72
C ILE A 77 6.09 -14.30 -7.28
N ALA A 78 5.56 -13.10 -7.04
CA ALA A 78 6.15 -11.86 -7.51
C ALA A 78 7.52 -11.58 -6.86
N ALA A 79 7.67 -11.86 -5.55
CA ALA A 79 8.92 -11.69 -4.82
C ALA A 79 10.05 -12.61 -5.30
N ARG A 80 9.73 -13.81 -5.84
CA ARG A 80 10.72 -14.69 -6.47
C ARG A 80 11.26 -14.16 -7.79
N LYS A 81 10.48 -13.33 -8.49
CA LYS A 81 10.81 -12.80 -9.82
C LYS A 81 11.36 -11.38 -9.78
N HIS A 82 10.93 -10.59 -8.81
CA HIS A 82 11.21 -9.16 -8.70
C HIS A 82 11.72 -8.82 -7.29
N GLU A 83 12.45 -7.72 -7.19
CA GLU A 83 12.82 -7.14 -5.90
C GLU A 83 11.66 -6.27 -5.40
N LEU A 84 10.83 -6.82 -4.50
CA LEU A 84 9.64 -6.14 -4.00
C LEU A 84 9.92 -5.32 -2.74
N THR A 85 9.29 -4.18 -2.67
CA THR A 85 9.12 -3.39 -1.45
C THR A 85 7.67 -2.95 -1.34
N VAL A 86 7.08 -3.17 -0.19
CA VAL A 86 5.80 -2.57 0.18
C VAL A 86 6.07 -1.24 0.87
N ILE A 87 5.50 -0.16 0.34
CA ILE A 87 5.45 1.16 0.99
C ILE A 87 4.04 1.31 1.53
N ARG A 88 3.91 1.10 2.83
CA ARG A 88 2.64 1.23 3.50
C ARG A 88 2.45 2.67 3.98
N ILE A 89 1.35 3.26 3.57
CA ILE A 89 0.92 4.57 4.05
C ILE A 89 -0.12 4.35 5.14
N SER A 90 0.05 4.95 6.30
CA SER A 90 -0.87 4.84 7.43
C SER A 90 -1.08 6.17 8.12
N ASP A 91 -2.29 6.39 8.59
CA ASP A 91 -2.60 7.53 9.46
C ASP A 91 -2.62 7.08 10.93
N PRO A 92 -2.00 7.82 11.86
CA PRO A 92 -2.06 7.48 13.28
C PRO A 92 -3.49 7.39 13.84
N SER A 93 -4.44 8.11 13.28
CA SER A 93 -5.86 8.06 13.67
C SER A 93 -6.55 6.76 13.27
N GLU A 94 -5.99 5.99 12.34
CA GLU A 94 -6.47 4.64 12.01
C GLU A 94 -6.24 3.65 13.14
N ILE A 95 -5.21 3.85 13.95
CA ILE A 95 -4.89 3.00 15.09
C ILE A 95 -5.55 3.56 16.36
N ASP A 96 -5.33 4.84 16.61
CA ASP A 96 -5.79 5.52 17.81
C ASP A 96 -6.95 6.46 17.48
N LEU A 97 -8.17 5.92 17.50
CA LEU A 97 -9.39 6.69 17.25
C LEU A 97 -9.49 7.88 18.22
N PRO A 98 -9.83 9.07 17.73
CA PRO A 98 -9.93 10.26 18.56
C PRO A 98 -11.05 10.14 19.60
N TYR A 99 -10.90 10.79 20.74
CA TYR A 99 -11.92 10.84 21.78
C TYR A 99 -12.98 11.90 21.43
N VAL A 100 -13.86 11.56 20.48
CA VAL A 100 -15.00 12.38 20.05
C VAL A 100 -16.30 11.66 20.37
N GLY A 101 -17.43 12.35 20.29
CA GLY A 101 -18.74 11.75 20.59
C GLY A 101 -19.24 10.77 19.55
N LEU A 102 -20.53 10.78 19.30
CA LEU A 102 -21.17 10.11 18.19
C LEU A 102 -20.66 10.76 16.89
N THR A 103 -20.10 9.93 16.00
CA THR A 103 -19.50 10.38 14.74
C THR A 103 -19.93 9.45 13.62
N TYR A 104 -20.29 10.03 12.49
CA TYR A 104 -20.50 9.28 11.27
C TYR A 104 -19.15 8.98 10.63
N LEU A 105 -18.87 7.70 10.44
CA LEU A 105 -17.75 7.23 9.61
C LEU A 105 -18.29 6.82 8.26
N ARG A 106 -17.68 7.32 7.21
CA ARG A 106 -17.92 6.86 5.86
C ARG A 106 -16.72 6.03 5.43
N ASP A 107 -16.97 4.81 5.04
CA ASP A 107 -15.97 3.97 4.41
C ASP A 107 -15.79 4.42 2.95
N PRO A 108 -14.60 4.88 2.55
CA PRO A 108 -14.38 5.39 1.20
C PRO A 108 -14.42 4.29 0.13
N GLU A 109 -14.24 3.02 0.51
CA GLU A 109 -14.26 1.90 -0.44
C GLU A 109 -15.67 1.36 -0.67
N THR A 110 -16.52 1.32 0.36
CA THR A 110 -17.87 0.74 0.28
C THR A 110 -18.97 1.79 0.27
N ASP A 111 -18.63 3.04 0.50
CA ASP A 111 -19.55 4.18 0.70
C ASP A 111 -20.54 4.00 1.87
N GLN A 112 -20.33 3.00 2.71
CA GLN A 112 -21.15 2.74 3.87
C GLN A 112 -20.91 3.80 4.96
N VAL A 113 -21.99 4.26 5.56
CA VAL A 113 -21.95 5.21 6.67
C VAL A 113 -22.35 4.48 7.96
N LEU A 114 -21.45 4.47 8.92
CA LEU A 114 -21.67 3.88 10.24
C LEU A 114 -21.66 4.96 11.32
N LEU A 115 -22.67 4.96 12.19
CA LEU A 115 -22.69 5.82 13.37
C LEU A 115 -21.96 5.13 14.52
N MET A 116 -20.86 5.69 14.96
CA MET A 116 -20.03 5.11 16.02
C MET A 116 -19.83 6.09 17.18
N ASN A 117 -19.83 5.55 18.39
CA ASN A 117 -19.55 6.34 19.60
C ASN A 117 -18.10 6.18 20.03
N PHE A 118 -17.26 7.16 19.66
CA PHE A 118 -15.83 7.12 19.98
C PHE A 118 -15.48 7.46 21.44
N ARG A 119 -16.45 7.83 22.29
CA ARG A 119 -16.24 7.89 23.73
C ARG A 119 -16.15 6.51 24.36
N SER A 120 -16.67 5.46 23.71
CA SER A 120 -16.62 4.09 24.21
C SER A 120 -15.19 3.58 24.29
N LYS A 121 -14.68 3.36 25.51
CA LYS A 121 -13.37 2.76 25.75
C LYS A 121 -13.25 1.36 25.15
N THR A 122 -14.32 0.57 25.26
CA THR A 122 -14.36 -0.79 24.72
C THR A 122 -14.26 -0.80 23.19
N LEU A 123 -14.98 0.10 22.51
CA LEU A 123 -14.92 0.24 21.06
C LEU A 123 -13.49 0.57 20.60
N ARG A 124 -12.90 1.61 21.20
CA ARG A 124 -11.54 2.03 20.85
C ARG A 124 -10.49 0.95 21.12
N ALA A 125 -10.64 0.23 22.24
CA ALA A 125 -9.73 -0.88 22.56
C ALA A 125 -9.85 -2.03 21.55
N LYS A 126 -11.06 -2.43 21.16
CA LYS A 126 -11.31 -3.46 20.14
C LYS A 126 -10.76 -3.02 18.79
N TRP A 127 -11.02 -1.78 18.39
CA TRP A 127 -10.51 -1.22 17.14
C TRP A 127 -8.99 -1.25 17.11
N ARG A 128 -8.32 -0.70 18.14
CA ARG A 128 -6.86 -0.71 18.25
C ARG A 128 -6.28 -2.12 18.19
N ALA A 129 -6.87 -3.07 18.90
CA ALA A 129 -6.45 -4.47 18.89
C ALA A 129 -6.55 -5.07 17.48
N HIS A 130 -7.64 -4.78 16.76
CA HIS A 130 -7.83 -5.21 15.39
C HIS A 130 -6.76 -4.64 14.46
N GLN A 131 -6.52 -3.32 14.49
CA GLN A 131 -5.49 -2.67 13.68
C GLN A 131 -4.09 -3.23 13.96
N LEU A 132 -3.72 -3.41 15.24
CA LEU A 132 -2.44 -3.99 15.61
C LEU A 132 -2.29 -5.44 15.12
N ALA A 133 -3.36 -6.24 15.14
CA ALA A 133 -3.35 -7.59 14.60
C ALA A 133 -3.14 -7.60 13.09
N GLN A 134 -3.79 -6.71 12.34
CA GLN A 134 -3.57 -6.54 10.90
C GLN A 134 -2.12 -6.13 10.59
N HIS A 135 -1.56 -5.19 11.35
CA HIS A 135 -0.15 -4.80 11.22
C HIS A 135 0.79 -5.97 11.47
N ALA A 136 0.57 -6.74 12.54
CA ALA A 136 1.40 -7.90 12.87
C ALA A 136 1.31 -8.98 11.78
N TYR A 137 0.12 -9.23 11.24
CA TYR A 137 -0.10 -10.15 10.13
C TYR A 137 0.70 -9.75 8.89
N LEU A 138 0.56 -8.48 8.45
CA LEU A 138 1.28 -7.95 7.28
C LEU A 138 2.79 -8.05 7.47
N ASN A 139 3.31 -7.62 8.63
CA ASN A 139 4.73 -7.70 8.95
C ASN A 139 5.25 -9.15 8.90
N GLY A 140 4.49 -10.09 9.46
CA GLY A 140 4.79 -11.51 9.40
C GLY A 140 4.80 -12.06 7.98
N LEU A 141 3.82 -11.69 7.16
CA LEU A 141 3.70 -12.06 5.75
C LEU A 141 4.91 -11.57 4.95
N LEU A 142 5.23 -10.27 5.03
CA LEU A 142 6.32 -9.65 4.29
C LEU A 142 7.68 -10.23 4.70
N SER A 143 7.88 -10.47 6.01
CA SER A 143 9.10 -11.11 6.53
C SER A 143 9.30 -12.52 5.97
N ARG A 144 8.24 -13.35 5.94
CA ARG A 144 8.30 -14.73 5.40
C ARG A 144 8.57 -14.75 3.91
N THR A 145 8.06 -13.77 3.18
CA THR A 145 8.23 -13.68 1.71
C THR A 145 9.51 -12.96 1.28
N GLY A 146 10.28 -12.42 2.23
CA GLY A 146 11.51 -11.67 1.95
C GLY A 146 11.27 -10.31 1.30
N VAL A 147 10.06 -9.77 1.43
CA VAL A 147 9.67 -8.46 0.91
C VAL A 147 10.01 -7.38 1.95
N ASP A 148 10.71 -6.32 1.53
CA ASP A 148 10.98 -5.19 2.40
C ASP A 148 9.70 -4.39 2.66
N LEU A 149 9.52 -3.93 3.91
CA LEU A 149 8.45 -3.01 4.30
C LEU A 149 9.05 -1.64 4.63
N VAL A 150 8.42 -0.61 4.10
CA VAL A 150 8.63 0.79 4.47
C VAL A 150 7.30 1.35 4.97
N GLU A 151 7.26 1.81 6.20
CA GLU A 151 6.09 2.48 6.76
C GLU A 151 6.27 4.00 6.69
N ILE A 152 5.29 4.66 6.09
CA ILE A 152 5.22 6.13 5.99
C ILE A 152 3.93 6.57 6.67
N LYS A 153 4.07 7.38 7.71
CA LYS A 153 2.93 7.97 8.40
C LYS A 153 2.56 9.31 7.76
N THR A 154 1.26 9.60 7.65
CA THR A 154 0.76 10.87 7.06
C THR A 154 1.28 12.11 7.78
N ASN A 155 1.59 12.02 9.08
CA ASN A 155 2.17 13.09 9.88
C ASN A 155 3.70 13.02 10.02
N GLY A 156 4.39 12.14 9.26
CA GLY A 156 5.81 11.88 9.38
C GLY A 156 6.63 12.31 8.16
N SER A 157 7.94 12.03 8.23
CA SER A 157 8.84 12.22 7.09
C SER A 157 8.64 11.12 6.07
N VAL A 158 8.48 11.49 4.79
CA VAL A 158 8.43 10.55 3.66
C VAL A 158 9.83 10.10 3.26
N SER A 159 10.80 11.01 3.29
CA SER A 159 12.15 10.76 2.80
C SER A 159 12.99 9.85 3.72
N GLU A 160 12.87 10.02 5.02
CA GLU A 160 13.71 9.31 5.99
C GLU A 160 13.55 7.77 5.94
N PRO A 161 12.34 7.19 5.93
CA PRO A 161 12.16 5.74 5.78
C PRO A 161 12.71 5.21 4.45
N LEU A 162 12.59 5.98 3.36
CA LEU A 162 13.11 5.60 2.05
C LEU A 162 14.65 5.60 2.03
N VAL A 163 15.29 6.61 2.61
CA VAL A 163 16.75 6.67 2.73
C VAL A 163 17.26 5.45 3.50
N ARG A 164 16.65 5.12 4.63
CA ARG A 164 17.01 3.91 5.42
C ARG A 164 16.87 2.62 4.59
N LEU A 165 15.83 2.50 3.77
CA LEU A 165 15.67 1.36 2.87
C LEU A 165 16.85 1.23 1.90
N PHE A 166 17.22 2.33 1.24
CA PHE A 166 18.31 2.31 0.26
C PHE A 166 19.67 2.07 0.91
N ASP A 167 19.94 2.62 2.09
CA ASP A 167 21.15 2.35 2.85
C ASP A 167 21.24 0.86 3.27
N LYS A 168 20.16 0.29 3.78
CA LYS A 168 20.08 -1.14 4.10
C LYS A 168 20.38 -2.02 2.87
N ARG A 169 19.86 -1.66 1.69
CA ARG A 169 20.11 -2.39 0.45
C ARG A 169 21.53 -2.25 -0.03
N ARG A 170 22.15 -1.07 0.14
CA ARG A 170 23.56 -0.85 -0.20
C ARG A 170 24.50 -1.74 0.61
N LEU A 171 24.18 -2.00 1.88
CA LEU A 171 24.97 -2.86 2.77
C LEU A 171 24.80 -4.37 2.49
N ARG A 172 23.76 -4.76 1.75
CA ARG A 172 23.50 -6.17 1.38
C ARG A 172 24.15 -6.59 0.06
N ARG A 173 24.69 -5.66 -0.71
CA ARG A 173 25.44 -5.89 -1.96
C ARG A 173 26.93 -5.96 -1.68
#